data_983ffe5ca30033bb1745ab9eae66541a
#
_entry.id   983ffe5ca30033bb1745ab9eae66541a
#
_cell.length_a   1.000
_cell.length_b   1.000
_cell.length_c   1.000
_cell.angle_alpha   90.00
_cell.angle_beta   90.00
_cell.angle_gamma   90.00
#
_symmetry.space_group_name_H-M   'P 1'
#
loop_
_entity.id
_entity.type
_entity.pdbx_description
1 polymer ?
#
loop_
_entity_poly.entity_id
_entity_poly.type
_entity_poly.pdbx_seq_one_letter_code
_entity_poly.pdbx_strand_id
1 'polypeptide(L)'
;MKWDAWGAEAAATHLSADIKNLLVGVLGISGDPIDAPTADQVRLSPTRLTDADLDALRAIVDAVSTADGDRLIRSGGKSTLDLLRRKQIEQAAPDGVVIPASDDEVHALLQWCALSEVAVVPFGGGTSVVGGLDPDSGEHRATLSVDLRRFDELIAIDTVSGQATLGAGVTGPAAEQLLAEHGFTLGHFPQSFQFATIGGFAATRSSGQASAGYGRFDDMVTGLRVVTPVGTLDLGGAPKTAAGPDLRQLFLGSEGTFGIITQVTVRVRRIPQVTVGEAWHFPDFASGADALRAVAQQGGGPTVMRLSDEAETGVNLASPAEIGAGDQGGARSGGCLAITTFEGTDGLAAARRDLTAALFSAAGATSMGAEPADAWAHGRFNAPYLRDALLAIGVGCETLETATTWAELADTKAAVATALTTAIEESGSPALVLCHISHTYPTGASLYFTVVYRATDDPIGQWMLAKSAASQAMIDSGATITHHHAVGADHRPWLADEVGDVGLRVLRAVKSALDPTGILNPGKLIP
;
A
#
# COMPACT_ATOMS: atom_id res chain seq x y z
N MET A 1 -6.62 7.74 -12.63
CA MET A 1 -5.40 8.22 -11.93
C MET A 1 -4.45 8.80 -12.97
N LYS A 2 -3.73 9.87 -12.65
CA LYS A 2 -2.70 10.45 -13.53
C LYS A 2 -1.58 9.41 -13.80
N TRP A 3 -0.91 9.52 -14.94
CA TRP A 3 0.20 8.61 -15.24
C TRP A 3 1.45 8.96 -14.41
N ASP A 4 1.70 10.25 -14.20
CA ASP A 4 2.91 10.85 -13.61
C ASP A 4 2.76 11.30 -12.16
N ALA A 5 1.57 11.15 -11.57
CA ALA A 5 1.25 11.60 -10.22
C ALA A 5 0.12 10.76 -9.61
N TRP A 6 -0.17 11.02 -8.37
CA TRP A 6 -1.30 10.44 -7.65
C TRP A 6 -2.62 11.15 -8.01
N GLY A 7 -3.71 10.40 -8.03
CA GLY A 7 -5.06 10.93 -8.09
C GLY A 7 -5.47 11.49 -9.45
N ALA A 8 -6.47 12.35 -9.42
CA ALA A 8 -6.99 13.11 -10.56
C ALA A 8 -6.40 14.53 -10.57
N GLU A 9 -6.38 15.17 -11.75
CA GLU A 9 -5.88 16.54 -11.92
C GLU A 9 -6.54 17.53 -10.95
N ALA A 10 -7.87 17.44 -10.81
CA ALA A 10 -8.65 18.34 -9.97
C ALA A 10 -8.38 18.21 -8.46
N ALA A 11 -7.67 17.15 -8.02
CA ALA A 11 -7.34 16.89 -6.63
C ALA A 11 -5.88 17.22 -6.29
N ALA A 12 -5.12 17.81 -7.22
CA ALA A 12 -3.73 18.19 -6.98
C ALA A 12 -3.61 19.18 -5.81
N THR A 13 -2.71 18.89 -4.88
CA THR A 13 -2.44 19.76 -3.73
C THR A 13 -1.33 20.74 -4.07
N HIS A 14 -1.50 22.00 -3.69
CA HIS A 14 -0.47 23.02 -3.78
C HIS A 14 0.12 23.29 -2.40
N LEU A 15 1.45 23.34 -2.34
CA LEU A 15 2.15 23.73 -1.11
C LEU A 15 1.86 25.21 -0.80
N SER A 16 1.51 25.51 0.45
CA SER A 16 1.40 26.90 0.90
C SER A 16 2.76 27.62 0.83
N ALA A 17 2.74 28.95 0.79
CA ALA A 17 3.97 29.74 0.82
C ALA A 17 4.80 29.45 2.08
N ASP A 18 4.14 29.25 3.22
CA ASP A 18 4.80 28.97 4.50
C ASP A 18 5.51 27.63 4.50
N ILE A 19 4.88 26.59 3.97
CA ILE A 19 5.50 25.25 3.81
C ILE A 19 6.73 25.37 2.88
N LYS A 20 6.60 26.06 1.74
CA LYS A 20 7.72 26.26 0.82
C LYS A 20 8.88 26.99 1.49
N ASN A 21 8.60 28.09 2.19
CA ASN A 21 9.63 28.87 2.91
C ASN A 21 10.31 28.03 3.99
N LEU A 22 9.57 27.22 4.73
CA LEU A 22 10.13 26.29 5.72
C LEU A 22 11.10 25.30 5.05
N LEU A 23 10.68 24.66 3.96
CA LEU A 23 11.49 23.67 3.23
C LEU A 23 12.74 24.31 2.60
N VAL A 24 12.61 25.52 2.04
CA VAL A 24 13.77 26.32 1.56
C VAL A 24 14.76 26.55 2.70
N GLY A 25 14.28 26.96 3.88
CA GLY A 25 15.14 27.23 5.04
C GLY A 25 15.80 25.98 5.63
N VAL A 26 15.06 24.87 5.72
CA VAL A 26 15.54 23.62 6.37
C VAL A 26 16.35 22.76 5.41
N LEU A 27 15.90 22.59 4.17
CA LEU A 27 16.52 21.69 3.20
C LEU A 27 17.47 22.39 2.22
N GLY A 28 17.45 23.73 2.16
CA GLY A 28 18.30 24.50 1.24
C GLY A 28 17.96 24.28 -0.24
N ILE A 29 16.68 24.06 -0.56
CA ILE A 29 16.17 23.95 -1.95
C ILE A 29 15.92 25.34 -2.54
N SER A 30 15.81 25.46 -3.89
CA SER A 30 15.38 26.71 -4.53
C SER A 30 13.89 27.01 -4.33
N GLY A 31 13.07 25.97 -4.18
CA GLY A 31 11.62 26.06 -4.13
C GLY A 31 10.95 26.27 -5.49
N ASP A 32 11.74 26.25 -6.58
CA ASP A 32 11.25 26.36 -7.95
C ASP A 32 10.73 25.01 -8.43
N PRO A 33 9.72 24.99 -9.32
CA PRO A 33 9.26 23.76 -9.95
C PRO A 33 10.37 23.10 -10.78
N ILE A 34 10.43 21.77 -10.72
CA ILE A 34 11.28 20.96 -11.59
C ILE A 34 10.51 20.64 -12.86
N ASP A 35 11.12 20.86 -14.01
CA ASP A 35 10.55 20.50 -15.29
C ASP A 35 10.34 18.98 -15.39
N ALA A 36 9.16 18.57 -15.84
CA ALA A 36 8.80 17.19 -16.13
C ALA A 36 8.14 17.11 -17.51
N PRO A 37 8.37 16.03 -18.28
CA PRO A 37 7.75 15.89 -19.59
C PRO A 37 6.24 15.75 -19.46
N THR A 38 5.51 16.36 -20.38
CA THR A 38 4.08 16.11 -20.58
C THR A 38 3.88 14.78 -21.31
N ALA A 39 2.68 14.21 -21.24
CA ALA A 39 2.40 12.88 -21.84
C ALA A 39 2.70 12.80 -23.35
N ASP A 40 2.55 13.92 -24.07
CA ASP A 40 2.85 14.04 -25.50
C ASP A 40 4.36 14.14 -25.82
N GLN A 41 5.18 14.48 -24.83
CA GLN A 41 6.65 14.50 -24.95
C GLN A 41 7.30 13.16 -24.61
N VAL A 42 6.54 12.28 -23.92
CA VAL A 42 7.03 10.94 -23.54
C VAL A 42 7.19 10.05 -24.77
N ARG A 43 8.26 9.28 -24.77
CA ARG A 43 8.56 8.27 -25.80
C ARG A 43 8.50 6.88 -25.21
N LEU A 44 7.63 6.05 -25.78
CA LEU A 44 7.54 4.63 -25.47
C LEU A 44 8.24 3.83 -26.57
N SER A 45 8.88 2.71 -26.20
CA SER A 45 9.34 1.75 -27.20
C SER A 45 8.15 1.25 -28.03
N PRO A 46 8.30 1.06 -29.34
CA PRO A 46 7.28 0.43 -30.17
C PRO A 46 6.82 -0.90 -29.57
N THR A 47 5.55 -1.24 -29.74
CA THR A 47 5.06 -2.56 -29.34
C THR A 47 5.80 -3.68 -30.07
N ARG A 48 6.11 -4.75 -29.37
CA ARG A 48 6.70 -5.99 -29.91
C ARG A 48 5.63 -7.00 -30.35
N LEU A 49 4.34 -6.68 -30.14
CA LEU A 49 3.21 -7.48 -30.62
C LEU A 49 3.04 -7.29 -32.13
N THR A 50 2.87 -8.39 -32.83
CA THR A 50 2.57 -8.40 -34.27
C THR A 50 1.08 -8.24 -34.55
N ASP A 51 0.69 -7.94 -35.77
CA ASP A 51 -0.74 -7.90 -36.16
C ASP A 51 -1.43 -9.25 -35.92
N ALA A 52 -0.73 -10.37 -36.15
CA ALA A 52 -1.26 -11.70 -35.86
C ALA A 52 -1.50 -11.92 -34.34
N ASP A 53 -0.63 -11.37 -33.48
CA ASP A 53 -0.84 -11.40 -32.03
C ASP A 53 -2.10 -10.60 -31.64
N LEU A 54 -2.25 -9.42 -32.23
CA LEU A 54 -3.41 -8.55 -31.97
C LEU A 54 -4.72 -9.19 -32.41
N ASP A 55 -4.72 -9.86 -33.56
CA ASP A 55 -5.90 -10.57 -34.06
C ASP A 55 -6.24 -11.77 -33.15
N ALA A 56 -5.24 -12.51 -32.69
CA ALA A 56 -5.44 -13.61 -31.73
C ALA A 56 -5.97 -13.10 -30.37
N LEU A 57 -5.42 -12.01 -29.85
CA LEU A 57 -5.87 -11.40 -28.62
C LEU A 57 -7.32 -10.88 -28.72
N ARG A 58 -7.68 -10.23 -29.84
CA ARG A 58 -9.05 -9.77 -30.08
C ARG A 58 -10.07 -10.91 -30.25
N ALA A 59 -9.62 -12.11 -30.62
CA ALA A 59 -10.48 -13.29 -30.66
C ALA A 59 -10.77 -13.84 -29.24
N ILE A 60 -9.97 -13.48 -28.23
CA ILE A 60 -10.10 -13.91 -26.85
C ILE A 60 -10.78 -12.83 -25.98
N VAL A 61 -10.36 -11.56 -26.15
CA VAL A 61 -10.80 -10.43 -25.31
C VAL A 61 -11.23 -9.28 -26.21
N ASP A 62 -12.42 -8.74 -26.00
CA ASP A 62 -12.95 -7.62 -26.82
C ASP A 62 -12.08 -6.34 -26.73
N ALA A 63 -11.53 -6.07 -25.54
CA ALA A 63 -10.79 -4.85 -25.27
C ALA A 63 -9.28 -5.08 -25.29
N VAL A 64 -8.64 -4.79 -26.43
CA VAL A 64 -7.20 -4.85 -26.66
C VAL A 64 -6.71 -3.50 -27.18
N SER A 65 -5.69 -2.92 -26.55
CA SER A 65 -5.10 -1.64 -26.96
C SER A 65 -3.58 -1.69 -26.98
N THR A 66 -2.99 -1.07 -28.01
CA THR A 66 -1.56 -0.75 -28.10
C THR A 66 -1.32 0.75 -28.13
N ALA A 67 -2.35 1.56 -27.87
CA ALA A 67 -2.25 3.01 -27.86
C ALA A 67 -1.32 3.47 -26.72
N ASP A 68 -0.43 4.40 -27.01
CA ASP A 68 0.60 4.87 -26.06
C ASP A 68 0.01 5.41 -24.77
N GLY A 69 -1.14 6.12 -24.82
CA GLY A 69 -1.83 6.62 -23.64
C GLY A 69 -2.30 5.49 -22.70
N ASP A 70 -2.79 4.37 -23.24
CA ASP A 70 -3.22 3.21 -22.45
C ASP A 70 -2.03 2.48 -21.85
N ARG A 71 -0.96 2.33 -22.60
CA ARG A 71 0.29 1.70 -22.19
C ARG A 71 0.99 2.51 -21.09
N LEU A 72 1.03 3.84 -21.25
CA LEU A 72 1.66 4.77 -20.31
C LEU A 72 0.99 4.75 -18.93
N ILE A 73 -0.32 4.69 -18.85
CA ILE A 73 -1.05 4.58 -17.58
C ILE A 73 -0.68 3.30 -16.83
N ARG A 74 -0.25 2.24 -17.52
CA ARG A 74 0.12 0.94 -16.95
C ARG A 74 1.63 0.68 -16.94
N SER A 75 2.42 1.76 -17.01
CA SER A 75 3.89 1.69 -17.03
C SER A 75 4.54 1.46 -15.66
N GLY A 76 3.77 1.23 -14.61
CA GLY A 76 4.25 0.97 -13.24
C GLY A 76 3.29 1.47 -12.17
N GLY A 77 3.73 1.47 -10.93
CA GLY A 77 2.99 1.89 -9.77
C GLY A 77 3.10 3.39 -9.43
N LYS A 78 3.14 3.71 -8.14
CA LYS A 78 3.19 5.09 -7.60
C LYS A 78 4.21 5.25 -6.47
N SER A 79 5.29 4.48 -6.47
CA SER A 79 6.43 4.75 -5.59
C SER A 79 7.13 6.05 -5.98
N THR A 80 7.93 6.60 -5.09
CA THR A 80 8.81 7.73 -5.45
C THR A 80 9.74 7.35 -6.61
N LEU A 81 10.26 6.11 -6.65
CA LEU A 81 11.06 5.63 -7.78
C LEU A 81 10.27 5.66 -9.09
N ASP A 82 9.01 5.18 -9.09
CA ASP A 82 8.14 5.26 -10.27
C ASP A 82 7.99 6.71 -10.73
N LEU A 83 7.71 7.63 -9.81
CA LEU A 83 7.46 9.04 -10.12
C LEU A 83 8.73 9.77 -10.58
N LEU A 84 9.90 9.42 -10.02
CA LEU A 84 11.18 9.97 -10.46
C LEU A 84 11.54 9.47 -11.88
N ARG A 85 11.33 8.19 -12.17
CA ARG A 85 11.51 7.63 -13.52
C ARG A 85 10.61 8.33 -14.55
N ARG A 86 9.38 8.71 -14.16
CA ARG A 86 8.42 9.42 -15.02
C ARG A 86 8.80 10.87 -15.33
N LYS A 87 9.81 11.42 -14.69
CA LYS A 87 10.42 12.70 -15.09
C LYS A 87 11.39 12.55 -16.27
N GLN A 88 11.61 11.34 -16.77
CA GLN A 88 12.42 11.08 -17.95
C GLN A 88 11.53 11.03 -19.22
N ILE A 89 12.08 11.38 -20.37
CA ILE A 89 11.35 11.34 -21.65
C ILE A 89 11.12 9.90 -22.11
N GLU A 90 12.13 9.03 -21.98
CA GLU A 90 12.04 7.62 -22.34
C GLU A 90 11.39 6.84 -21.19
N GLN A 91 10.27 6.15 -21.48
CA GLN A 91 9.50 5.40 -20.48
C GLN A 91 9.37 3.93 -20.86
N ALA A 92 9.55 3.03 -19.90
CA ALA A 92 9.14 1.65 -20.03
C ALA A 92 7.62 1.54 -19.97
N ALA A 93 7.02 0.71 -20.82
CA ALA A 93 5.58 0.44 -20.83
C ALA A 93 5.31 -0.98 -21.34
N PRO A 94 4.17 -1.60 -20.97
CA PRO A 94 3.78 -2.89 -21.55
C PRO A 94 3.59 -2.75 -23.07
N ASP A 95 3.76 -3.84 -23.82
CA ASP A 95 3.56 -3.85 -25.27
C ASP A 95 2.10 -3.68 -25.65
N GLY A 96 1.20 -4.13 -24.80
CA GLY A 96 -0.24 -3.97 -24.96
C GLY A 96 -1.00 -4.03 -23.64
N VAL A 97 -2.24 -3.62 -23.70
CA VAL A 97 -3.20 -3.66 -22.59
C VAL A 97 -4.39 -4.47 -23.02
N VAL A 98 -4.79 -5.43 -22.18
CA VAL A 98 -6.00 -6.24 -22.38
C VAL A 98 -6.91 -6.12 -21.16
N ILE A 99 -8.23 -6.06 -21.38
CA ILE A 99 -9.22 -5.85 -20.32
C ILE A 99 -10.27 -6.97 -20.39
N PRO A 100 -9.97 -8.16 -19.83
CA PRO A 100 -10.89 -9.31 -19.83
C PRO A 100 -12.13 -9.03 -18.96
N ALA A 101 -13.24 -9.70 -19.31
CA ALA A 101 -14.53 -9.57 -18.63
C ALA A 101 -14.95 -10.83 -17.88
N SER A 102 -14.26 -11.96 -18.06
CA SER A 102 -14.62 -13.23 -17.46
C SER A 102 -13.38 -14.08 -17.13
N ASP A 103 -13.57 -15.06 -16.24
CA ASP A 103 -12.54 -16.03 -15.89
C ASP A 103 -12.10 -16.85 -17.10
N ASP A 104 -13.03 -17.16 -18.00
CA ASP A 104 -12.75 -17.91 -19.24
C ASP A 104 -11.86 -17.10 -20.18
N GLU A 105 -12.12 -15.80 -20.34
CA GLU A 105 -11.24 -14.89 -21.10
C GLU A 105 -9.85 -14.81 -20.45
N VAL A 106 -9.75 -14.68 -19.13
CA VAL A 106 -8.46 -14.68 -18.43
C VAL A 106 -7.73 -15.99 -18.64
N HIS A 107 -8.40 -17.12 -18.51
CA HIS A 107 -7.76 -18.43 -18.71
C HIS A 107 -7.27 -18.63 -20.13
N ALA A 108 -8.11 -18.33 -21.14
CA ALA A 108 -7.72 -18.40 -22.56
C ALA A 108 -6.56 -17.47 -22.90
N LEU A 109 -6.57 -16.25 -22.34
CA LEU A 109 -5.49 -15.27 -22.45
C LEU A 109 -4.17 -15.81 -21.89
N LEU A 110 -4.20 -16.38 -20.67
CA LEU A 110 -3.00 -16.94 -20.03
C LEU A 110 -2.44 -18.14 -20.83
N GLN A 111 -3.31 -18.99 -21.37
CA GLN A 111 -2.89 -20.08 -22.25
C GLN A 111 -2.24 -19.56 -23.52
N TRP A 112 -2.82 -18.55 -24.17
CA TRP A 112 -2.24 -17.91 -25.35
C TRP A 112 -0.89 -17.27 -25.00
N CYS A 113 -0.78 -16.55 -23.90
CA CYS A 113 0.47 -15.93 -23.46
C CYS A 113 1.57 -16.96 -23.21
N ALA A 114 1.24 -18.10 -22.59
CA ALA A 114 2.18 -19.19 -22.34
C ALA A 114 2.72 -19.81 -23.65
N LEU A 115 1.85 -19.98 -24.65
CA LEU A 115 2.24 -20.54 -25.97
C LEU A 115 3.01 -19.51 -26.83
N SER A 116 2.73 -18.24 -26.63
CA SER A 116 3.28 -17.13 -27.46
C SER A 116 4.49 -16.46 -26.82
N GLU A 117 4.97 -16.94 -25.67
CA GLU A 117 6.08 -16.35 -24.91
C GLU A 117 5.87 -14.86 -24.60
N VAL A 118 4.68 -14.52 -24.10
CA VAL A 118 4.30 -13.16 -23.70
C VAL A 118 4.09 -13.09 -22.20
N ALA A 119 4.83 -12.22 -21.54
CA ALA A 119 4.68 -11.98 -20.10
C ALA A 119 3.37 -11.25 -19.78
N VAL A 120 2.87 -11.45 -18.57
CA VAL A 120 1.63 -10.86 -18.07
C VAL A 120 1.89 -10.13 -16.77
N VAL A 121 1.52 -8.85 -16.70
CA VAL A 121 1.49 -8.05 -15.47
C VAL A 121 0.02 -7.76 -15.12
N PRO A 122 -0.54 -8.38 -14.08
CA PRO A 122 -1.90 -8.08 -13.64
C PRO A 122 -1.99 -6.65 -13.11
N PHE A 123 -3.05 -5.94 -13.49
CA PHE A 123 -3.24 -4.54 -13.14
C PHE A 123 -4.62 -4.32 -12.49
N GLY A 124 -4.64 -3.72 -11.31
CA GLY A 124 -5.84 -3.27 -10.62
C GLY A 124 -5.95 -1.74 -10.62
N GLY A 125 -5.72 -1.11 -9.47
CA GLY A 125 -5.76 0.34 -9.32
C GLY A 125 -4.47 1.09 -9.69
N GLY A 126 -3.37 0.40 -9.99
CA GLY A 126 -2.09 1.03 -10.33
C GLY A 126 -1.39 1.70 -9.13
N THR A 127 -1.65 1.26 -7.91
CA THR A 127 -1.22 1.92 -6.66
C THR A 127 -0.02 1.26 -5.98
N SER A 128 0.61 0.26 -6.57
CA SER A 128 1.84 -0.35 -6.03
C SER A 128 2.92 0.69 -5.78
N VAL A 129 3.66 0.52 -4.68
CA VAL A 129 4.76 1.42 -4.27
C VAL A 129 6.10 0.70 -4.13
N VAL A 130 6.21 -0.51 -4.71
CA VAL A 130 7.41 -1.37 -4.63
C VAL A 130 7.81 -1.96 -5.99
N GLY A 131 7.46 -1.29 -7.10
CA GLY A 131 7.74 -1.77 -8.45
C GLY A 131 6.97 -3.05 -8.82
N GLY A 132 5.87 -3.37 -8.14
CA GLY A 132 5.06 -4.58 -8.37
C GLY A 132 4.35 -4.61 -9.74
N LEU A 133 4.26 -3.47 -10.43
CA LEU A 133 3.60 -3.28 -11.72
C LEU A 133 4.58 -2.89 -12.85
N ASP A 134 5.88 -2.88 -12.60
CA ASP A 134 6.87 -2.57 -13.63
C ASP A 134 6.72 -3.57 -14.79
N PRO A 135 6.67 -3.10 -16.05
CA PRO A 135 6.40 -3.95 -17.22
C PRO A 135 7.64 -4.76 -17.62
N ASP A 136 8.10 -5.62 -16.72
CA ASP A 136 9.22 -6.52 -16.99
C ASP A 136 8.75 -7.72 -17.82
N SER A 137 9.43 -7.98 -18.93
CA SER A 137 9.15 -9.14 -19.76
C SER A 137 9.92 -10.40 -19.30
N GLY A 138 10.89 -10.27 -18.38
CA GLY A 138 11.81 -11.35 -18.10
C GLY A 138 12.48 -11.85 -19.39
N GLU A 139 12.41 -13.15 -19.63
CA GLU A 139 12.95 -13.80 -20.85
C GLU A 139 11.92 -13.83 -22.01
N HIS A 140 10.71 -13.29 -21.82
CA HIS A 140 9.65 -13.32 -22.83
C HIS A 140 9.78 -12.20 -23.85
N ARG A 141 9.27 -12.44 -25.07
CA ARG A 141 9.40 -11.53 -26.21
C ARG A 141 8.61 -10.22 -26.09
N ALA A 142 7.54 -10.20 -25.26
CA ALA A 142 6.67 -9.05 -25.06
C ALA A 142 6.00 -9.12 -23.69
N THR A 143 5.33 -8.02 -23.28
CA THR A 143 4.60 -7.92 -22.01
C THR A 143 3.21 -7.36 -22.24
N LEU A 144 2.19 -8.00 -21.65
CA LEU A 144 0.83 -7.48 -21.58
C LEU A 144 0.51 -7.01 -20.16
N SER A 145 -0.12 -5.85 -20.06
CA SER A 145 -0.85 -5.50 -18.83
C SER A 145 -2.28 -6.03 -18.92
N VAL A 146 -2.67 -6.85 -17.95
CA VAL A 146 -4.02 -7.43 -17.83
C VAL A 146 -4.80 -6.64 -16.79
N ASP A 147 -5.64 -5.73 -17.25
CA ASP A 147 -6.40 -4.81 -16.43
C ASP A 147 -7.76 -5.40 -16.04
N LEU A 148 -7.96 -5.61 -14.74
CA LEU A 148 -9.11 -6.33 -14.19
C LEU A 148 -10.32 -5.42 -13.89
N ARG A 149 -10.36 -4.19 -14.40
CA ARG A 149 -11.42 -3.22 -14.11
C ARG A 149 -12.83 -3.67 -14.45
N ARG A 150 -13.01 -4.67 -15.34
CA ARG A 150 -14.32 -5.22 -15.70
C ARG A 150 -14.84 -6.26 -14.72
N PHE A 151 -14.04 -6.67 -13.73
CA PHE A 151 -14.49 -7.47 -12.59
C PHE A 151 -14.98 -6.55 -11.47
N ASP A 152 -15.99 -5.72 -11.73
CA ASP A 152 -16.40 -4.58 -10.90
C ASP A 152 -17.76 -4.78 -10.19
N GLU A 153 -18.22 -6.01 -10.04
CA GLU A 153 -19.53 -6.36 -9.49
C GLU A 153 -19.46 -6.89 -8.05
N LEU A 154 -20.55 -6.65 -7.29
CA LEU A 154 -20.89 -7.44 -6.12
C LEU A 154 -21.56 -8.74 -6.60
N ILE A 155 -20.80 -9.83 -6.59
CA ILE A 155 -21.24 -11.14 -7.13
C ILE A 155 -22.25 -11.81 -6.21
N ALA A 156 -22.02 -11.74 -4.89
CA ALA A 156 -22.90 -12.32 -3.88
C ALA A 156 -22.75 -11.63 -2.53
N ILE A 157 -23.82 -11.64 -1.74
CA ILE A 157 -23.79 -11.23 -0.34
C ILE A 157 -24.60 -12.21 0.52
N ASP A 158 -23.97 -12.75 1.55
CA ASP A 158 -24.62 -13.52 2.61
C ASP A 158 -24.76 -12.66 3.86
N THR A 159 -25.93 -12.07 4.04
CA THR A 159 -26.23 -11.18 5.16
C THR A 159 -26.37 -11.92 6.50
N VAL A 160 -26.52 -13.24 6.49
CA VAL A 160 -26.60 -14.09 7.69
C VAL A 160 -25.21 -14.38 8.21
N SER A 161 -24.29 -14.79 7.31
CA SER A 161 -22.90 -15.09 7.67
C SER A 161 -22.01 -13.86 7.71
N GLY A 162 -22.48 -12.70 7.19
CA GLY A 162 -21.68 -11.48 7.08
C GLY A 162 -20.51 -11.64 6.10
N GLN A 163 -20.80 -12.17 4.90
CA GLN A 163 -19.81 -12.36 3.85
C GLN A 163 -20.29 -11.74 2.54
N ALA A 164 -19.35 -11.23 1.74
CA ALA A 164 -19.61 -10.74 0.40
C ALA A 164 -18.54 -11.23 -0.56
N THR A 165 -18.94 -11.62 -1.78
CA THR A 165 -18.02 -11.93 -2.88
C THR A 165 -18.03 -10.78 -3.86
N LEU A 166 -16.85 -10.20 -4.08
CA LEU A 166 -16.62 -9.05 -4.94
C LEU A 166 -15.68 -9.44 -6.08
N GLY A 167 -15.92 -8.89 -7.25
CA GLY A 167 -14.96 -8.93 -8.35
C GLY A 167 -13.66 -8.22 -8.00
N ALA A 168 -12.55 -8.72 -8.51
CA ALA A 168 -11.21 -8.22 -8.17
C ALA A 168 -10.95 -6.78 -8.60
N GLY A 169 -11.67 -6.27 -9.61
CA GLY A 169 -11.58 -4.90 -10.13
C GLY A 169 -12.40 -3.87 -9.36
N VAL A 170 -13.27 -4.28 -8.43
CA VAL A 170 -14.03 -3.37 -7.57
C VAL A 170 -13.07 -2.50 -6.77
N THR A 171 -13.20 -1.18 -6.85
CA THR A 171 -12.37 -0.24 -6.05
C THR A 171 -12.86 -0.13 -4.62
N GLY A 172 -12.01 0.37 -3.70
CA GLY A 172 -12.39 0.57 -2.30
C GLY A 172 -13.70 1.35 -2.13
N PRO A 173 -13.87 2.55 -2.74
CA PRO A 173 -15.12 3.32 -2.66
C PRO A 173 -16.32 2.58 -3.26
N ALA A 174 -16.15 1.87 -4.38
CA ALA A 174 -17.22 1.09 -4.99
C ALA A 174 -17.65 -0.08 -4.09
N ALA A 175 -16.70 -0.76 -3.44
CA ALA A 175 -17.00 -1.82 -2.48
C ALA A 175 -17.84 -1.31 -1.31
N GLU A 176 -17.45 -0.18 -0.72
CA GLU A 176 -18.23 0.44 0.37
C GLU A 176 -19.64 0.83 -0.08
N GLN A 177 -19.78 1.40 -1.27
CA GLN A 177 -21.08 1.77 -1.84
C GLN A 177 -21.98 0.53 -2.06
N LEU A 178 -21.46 -0.51 -2.73
CA LEU A 178 -22.19 -1.76 -3.01
C LEU A 178 -22.63 -2.45 -1.72
N LEU A 179 -21.77 -2.49 -0.71
CA LEU A 179 -22.08 -3.12 0.58
C LEU A 179 -23.07 -2.29 1.41
N ALA A 180 -23.00 -0.96 1.33
CA ALA A 180 -23.90 -0.05 2.06
C ALA A 180 -25.36 -0.21 1.66
N GLU A 181 -25.66 -0.56 0.40
CA GLU A 181 -27.01 -0.88 -0.08
C GLU A 181 -27.66 -2.05 0.69
N HIS A 182 -26.82 -2.90 1.30
CA HIS A 182 -27.23 -4.03 2.12
C HIS A 182 -27.05 -3.78 3.63
N GLY A 183 -26.64 -2.59 4.04
CA GLY A 183 -26.38 -2.20 5.44
C GLY A 183 -25.06 -2.73 6.01
N PHE A 184 -24.07 -2.99 5.13
CA PHE A 184 -22.75 -3.49 5.50
C PHE A 184 -21.64 -2.53 5.06
N THR A 185 -20.48 -2.69 5.65
CA THR A 185 -19.21 -2.07 5.30
C THR A 185 -18.12 -3.12 5.28
N LEU A 186 -17.12 -2.97 4.41
CA LEU A 186 -15.88 -3.72 4.47
C LEU A 186 -15.01 -3.22 5.63
N GLY A 187 -14.94 -1.91 5.81
CA GLY A 187 -14.15 -1.26 6.85
C GLY A 187 -12.64 -1.30 6.58
N HIS A 188 -12.23 -1.44 5.33
CA HIS A 188 -10.84 -1.49 4.92
C HIS A 188 -10.44 -0.21 4.21
N PHE A 189 -9.67 0.64 4.89
CA PHE A 189 -9.31 1.99 4.43
C PHE A 189 -7.78 2.18 4.37
N PRO A 190 -7.05 1.55 3.41
CA PRO A 190 -5.64 1.83 3.20
C PRO A 190 -5.43 3.24 2.64
N GLN A 191 -4.18 3.73 2.65
CA GLN A 191 -3.84 5.03 2.06
C GLN A 191 -4.25 5.12 0.58
N SER A 192 -4.21 4.00 -0.13
CA SER A 192 -4.58 3.85 -1.53
C SER A 192 -6.08 3.62 -1.79
N PHE A 193 -6.93 3.70 -0.77
CA PHE A 193 -8.36 3.33 -0.79
C PHE A 193 -9.12 3.83 -2.02
N GLN A 194 -8.88 5.10 -2.41
CA GLN A 194 -9.62 5.74 -3.51
C GLN A 194 -9.44 5.04 -4.87
N PHE A 195 -8.31 4.35 -5.09
CA PHE A 195 -7.94 3.81 -6.41
C PHE A 195 -7.63 2.32 -6.39
N ALA A 196 -7.14 1.79 -5.28
CA ALA A 196 -6.81 0.37 -5.17
C ALA A 196 -8.07 -0.50 -5.25
N THR A 197 -7.90 -1.72 -5.76
CA THR A 197 -8.99 -2.66 -6.00
C THR A 197 -8.98 -3.81 -5.00
N ILE A 198 -10.10 -4.49 -4.84
CA ILE A 198 -10.27 -5.65 -3.96
C ILE A 198 -9.26 -6.75 -4.27
N GLY A 199 -9.02 -7.05 -5.56
CA GLY A 199 -7.97 -7.99 -5.97
C GLY A 199 -6.56 -7.48 -5.64
N GLY A 200 -6.33 -6.17 -5.78
CA GLY A 200 -5.08 -5.53 -5.38
C GLY A 200 -4.83 -5.62 -3.88
N PHE A 201 -5.84 -5.39 -3.04
CA PHE A 201 -5.73 -5.57 -1.59
C PHE A 201 -5.33 -6.99 -1.21
N ALA A 202 -5.93 -8.00 -1.86
CA ALA A 202 -5.59 -9.41 -1.65
C ALA A 202 -4.16 -9.73 -2.12
N ALA A 203 -3.81 -9.27 -3.33
CA ALA A 203 -2.51 -9.54 -3.95
C ALA A 203 -1.32 -8.92 -3.20
N THR A 204 -1.54 -7.94 -2.31
CA THR A 204 -0.48 -7.25 -1.55
C THR A 204 -0.60 -7.41 -0.03
N ARG A 205 -1.58 -8.18 0.48
CA ARG A 205 -1.89 -8.24 1.92
C ARG A 205 -2.07 -6.86 2.53
N SER A 206 -2.85 -6.01 1.86
CA SER A 206 -3.06 -4.62 2.23
C SER A 206 -3.47 -4.45 3.70
N SER A 207 -3.00 -3.41 4.35
CA SER A 207 -3.43 -3.00 5.68
C SER A 207 -4.12 -1.64 5.61
N GLY A 208 -5.26 -1.53 6.30
CA GLY A 208 -6.04 -0.30 6.35
C GLY A 208 -5.93 0.37 7.71
N GLN A 209 -6.26 1.65 7.77
CA GLN A 209 -6.18 2.44 9.01
C GLN A 209 -7.05 1.88 10.15
N ALA A 210 -8.14 1.16 9.80
CA ALA A 210 -9.02 0.48 10.76
C ALA A 210 -8.58 -0.96 11.09
N SER A 211 -7.39 -1.38 10.66
CA SER A 211 -6.95 -2.77 10.85
C SER A 211 -6.67 -3.16 12.30
N ALA A 212 -6.44 -2.19 13.20
CA ALA A 212 -6.32 -2.47 14.63
C ALA A 212 -7.59 -3.14 15.21
N GLY A 213 -8.78 -2.73 14.73
CA GLY A 213 -10.05 -3.31 15.15
C GLY A 213 -10.62 -4.36 14.21
N TYR A 214 -10.36 -4.24 12.91
CA TYR A 214 -11.00 -5.09 11.90
C TYR A 214 -10.09 -6.17 11.32
N GLY A 215 -8.80 -6.10 11.58
CA GLY A 215 -7.78 -6.94 10.98
C GLY A 215 -7.27 -6.37 9.65
N ARG A 216 -6.21 -6.97 9.12
CA ARG A 216 -5.69 -6.70 7.78
C ARG A 216 -6.62 -7.30 6.73
N PHE A 217 -6.39 -6.96 5.46
CA PHE A 217 -7.24 -7.49 4.39
C PHE A 217 -7.16 -9.02 4.28
N ASP A 218 -5.98 -9.61 4.45
CA ASP A 218 -5.80 -11.06 4.48
C ASP A 218 -6.56 -11.77 5.62
N ASP A 219 -6.76 -11.11 6.77
CA ASP A 219 -7.63 -11.61 7.85
C ASP A 219 -9.13 -11.53 7.49
N MET A 220 -9.49 -10.62 6.59
CA MET A 220 -10.87 -10.46 6.14
C MET A 220 -11.25 -11.47 5.04
N VAL A 221 -10.27 -11.95 4.26
CA VAL A 221 -10.52 -12.86 3.13
C VAL A 221 -10.92 -14.24 3.62
N THR A 222 -12.11 -14.69 3.20
CA THR A 222 -12.66 -16.02 3.49
C THR A 222 -12.66 -16.93 2.27
N GLY A 223 -12.55 -16.40 1.05
CA GLY A 223 -12.45 -17.16 -0.19
C GLY A 223 -11.75 -16.37 -1.29
N LEU A 224 -11.17 -17.09 -2.24
CA LEU A 224 -10.52 -16.57 -3.43
C LEU A 224 -10.86 -17.41 -4.65
N ARG A 225 -11.07 -16.75 -5.79
CA ARG A 225 -11.03 -17.40 -7.09
C ARG A 225 -9.82 -16.89 -7.85
N VAL A 226 -8.99 -17.82 -8.32
CA VAL A 226 -7.70 -17.50 -8.96
C VAL A 226 -7.58 -18.27 -10.26
N VAL A 227 -7.26 -17.56 -11.34
CA VAL A 227 -7.02 -18.13 -12.67
C VAL A 227 -5.53 -18.21 -12.93
N THR A 228 -5.07 -19.39 -13.36
CA THR A 228 -3.66 -19.67 -13.70
C THR A 228 -3.55 -20.23 -15.11
N PRO A 229 -2.36 -20.30 -15.72
CA PRO A 229 -2.18 -20.98 -17.01
C PRO A 229 -2.61 -22.44 -17.03
N VAL A 230 -2.61 -23.12 -15.88
CA VAL A 230 -2.91 -24.56 -15.78
C VAL A 230 -4.35 -24.84 -15.30
N GLY A 231 -5.12 -23.82 -14.94
CA GLY A 231 -6.52 -23.97 -14.51
C GLY A 231 -6.94 -22.94 -13.47
N THR A 232 -8.20 -23.06 -13.03
CA THR A 232 -8.80 -22.15 -12.05
C THR A 232 -8.92 -22.85 -10.69
N LEU A 233 -8.66 -22.09 -9.62
CA LEU A 233 -8.82 -22.54 -8.25
C LEU A 233 -9.94 -21.74 -7.58
N ASP A 234 -10.84 -22.46 -6.90
CA ASP A 234 -11.81 -21.90 -5.96
C ASP A 234 -11.39 -22.30 -4.53
N LEU A 235 -11.01 -21.32 -3.74
CA LEU A 235 -10.43 -21.52 -2.42
C LEU A 235 -11.30 -20.89 -1.33
N GLY A 236 -11.48 -21.59 -0.20
CA GLY A 236 -12.30 -21.13 0.91
C GLY A 236 -13.66 -21.83 0.94
N GLY A 237 -14.69 -21.16 1.45
CA GLY A 237 -16.07 -21.69 1.55
C GLY A 237 -16.50 -22.12 2.94
N ALA A 238 -15.58 -22.46 3.84
CA ALA A 238 -15.87 -22.70 5.26
C ALA A 238 -15.11 -21.68 6.14
N PRO A 239 -15.66 -21.29 7.31
CA PRO A 239 -15.00 -20.34 8.21
C PRO A 239 -13.61 -20.81 8.65
N LYS A 240 -13.44 -22.08 8.91
CA LYS A 240 -12.20 -22.78 9.25
C LYS A 240 -12.25 -24.20 8.71
N THR A 241 -11.09 -24.74 8.31
CA THR A 241 -10.95 -26.11 7.83
C THR A 241 -9.67 -26.73 8.38
N ALA A 242 -9.68 -28.01 8.61
CA ALA A 242 -8.52 -28.83 8.95
C ALA A 242 -8.11 -29.73 7.76
N ALA A 243 -8.62 -29.48 6.55
CA ALA A 243 -8.32 -30.25 5.34
C ALA A 243 -7.01 -29.80 4.69
N GLY A 244 -5.90 -29.86 5.45
CA GLY A 244 -4.56 -29.49 5.01
C GLY A 244 -4.23 -28.00 5.19
N PRO A 245 -3.10 -27.55 4.60
CA PRO A 245 -2.69 -26.15 4.61
C PRO A 245 -3.70 -25.25 3.89
N ASP A 246 -3.84 -24.03 4.38
CA ASP A 246 -4.70 -23.01 3.75
C ASP A 246 -4.05 -22.45 2.48
N LEU A 247 -4.47 -22.95 1.33
CA LEU A 247 -3.92 -22.55 0.03
C LEU A 247 -4.21 -21.08 -0.33
N ARG A 248 -5.18 -20.41 0.31
CA ARG A 248 -5.41 -18.97 0.11
C ARG A 248 -4.16 -18.18 0.44
N GLN A 249 -3.40 -18.62 1.44
CA GLN A 249 -2.18 -17.95 1.90
C GLN A 249 -1.05 -17.93 0.85
N LEU A 250 -1.10 -18.80 -0.17
CA LEU A 250 -0.17 -18.77 -1.31
C LEU A 250 -0.47 -17.61 -2.27
N PHE A 251 -1.74 -17.23 -2.38
CA PHE A 251 -2.17 -16.18 -3.32
C PHE A 251 -2.29 -14.81 -2.67
N LEU A 252 -2.58 -14.76 -1.38
CA LEU A 252 -2.54 -13.52 -0.61
C LEU A 252 -1.09 -13.02 -0.50
N GLY A 253 -0.82 -11.83 -1.06
CA GLY A 253 0.53 -11.27 -1.12
C GLY A 253 1.39 -11.82 -2.26
N SER A 254 0.81 -12.55 -3.24
CA SER A 254 1.55 -13.11 -4.37
C SER A 254 1.82 -12.12 -5.52
N GLU A 255 1.21 -10.94 -5.48
CA GLU A 255 1.41 -9.87 -6.49
C GLU A 255 1.21 -10.35 -7.94
N GLY A 256 0.29 -11.30 -8.14
CA GLY A 256 0.02 -11.88 -9.45
C GLY A 256 1.05 -12.89 -9.96
N THR A 257 2.06 -13.24 -9.17
CA THR A 257 3.15 -14.17 -9.55
C THR A 257 2.66 -15.62 -9.67
N PHE A 258 1.63 -16.01 -8.92
CA PHE A 258 1.10 -17.39 -8.90
C PHE A 258 -0.23 -17.55 -9.62
N GLY A 259 -0.86 -16.45 -10.05
CA GLY A 259 -2.16 -16.46 -10.72
C GLY A 259 -2.82 -15.09 -10.66
N ILE A 260 -3.88 -14.92 -11.41
CA ILE A 260 -4.70 -13.71 -11.44
C ILE A 260 -5.91 -13.94 -10.53
N ILE A 261 -6.02 -13.17 -9.46
CA ILE A 261 -7.20 -13.16 -8.59
C ILE A 261 -8.33 -12.45 -9.34
N THR A 262 -9.45 -13.12 -9.55
CA THR A 262 -10.62 -12.56 -10.24
C THR A 262 -11.81 -12.31 -9.30
N GLN A 263 -11.90 -13.04 -8.18
CA GLN A 263 -12.94 -12.83 -7.19
C GLN A 263 -12.37 -13.00 -5.77
N VAL A 264 -12.89 -12.21 -4.85
CA VAL A 264 -12.51 -12.25 -3.44
C VAL A 264 -13.77 -12.30 -2.57
N THR A 265 -13.90 -13.33 -1.75
CA THR A 265 -14.92 -13.39 -0.71
C THR A 265 -14.34 -12.85 0.60
N VAL A 266 -15.01 -11.86 1.17
CA VAL A 266 -14.57 -11.15 2.37
C VAL A 266 -15.61 -11.20 3.48
N ARG A 267 -15.15 -11.18 4.72
CA ARG A 267 -16.00 -10.89 5.87
C ARG A 267 -16.37 -9.42 5.88
N VAL A 268 -17.67 -9.12 5.94
CA VAL A 268 -18.22 -7.76 6.04
C VAL A 268 -18.89 -7.56 7.39
N ARG A 269 -19.11 -6.30 7.77
CA ARG A 269 -19.67 -5.90 9.06
C ARG A 269 -20.88 -5.00 8.85
N ARG A 270 -21.81 -5.01 9.83
CA ARG A 270 -22.86 -3.99 9.86
C ARG A 270 -22.23 -2.61 9.94
N ILE A 271 -22.80 -1.65 9.22
CA ILE A 271 -22.40 -0.25 9.34
C ILE A 271 -22.49 0.16 10.81
N PRO A 272 -21.44 0.74 11.40
CA PRO A 272 -21.46 1.14 12.81
C PRO A 272 -22.55 2.19 13.07
N GLN A 273 -23.22 2.10 14.22
CA GLN A 273 -24.21 3.09 14.65
C GLN A 273 -23.56 4.41 15.06
N VAL A 274 -22.37 4.31 15.63
CA VAL A 274 -21.56 5.46 16.05
C VAL A 274 -20.11 5.25 15.69
N THR A 275 -19.44 6.37 15.40
CA THR A 275 -17.98 6.49 15.21
C THR A 275 -17.53 7.64 16.10
N VAL A 276 -16.65 7.37 17.07
CA VAL A 276 -16.15 8.35 18.04
C VAL A 276 -14.63 8.42 17.91
N GLY A 277 -14.11 9.60 17.53
CA GLY A 277 -12.68 9.91 17.52
C GLY A 277 -12.22 10.49 18.86
N GLU A 278 -11.01 10.18 19.28
CA GLU A 278 -10.34 10.82 20.40
C GLU A 278 -8.83 10.87 20.19
N ALA A 279 -8.23 12.01 20.47
CA ALA A 279 -6.80 12.22 20.41
C ALA A 279 -6.18 12.28 21.81
N TRP A 280 -4.93 11.85 21.92
CA TRP A 280 -4.19 11.76 23.17
C TRP A 280 -2.77 12.27 22.99
N HIS A 281 -2.27 12.97 24.00
CA HIS A 281 -0.88 13.40 24.07
C HIS A 281 -0.13 12.56 25.10
N PHE A 282 0.94 11.89 24.67
CA PHE A 282 1.89 11.15 25.50
C PHE A 282 3.16 11.95 25.73
N PRO A 283 3.84 11.79 26.89
CA PRO A 283 5.11 12.46 27.17
C PRO A 283 6.21 12.13 26.14
N ASP A 284 6.27 10.87 25.70
CA ASP A 284 7.27 10.33 24.78
C ASP A 284 6.73 9.11 24.04
N PHE A 285 7.48 8.67 23.00
CA PHE A 285 7.10 7.52 22.18
C PHE A 285 7.07 6.21 22.96
N ALA A 286 7.98 6.03 23.93
CA ALA A 286 8.08 4.78 24.69
C ALA A 286 6.84 4.56 25.55
N SER A 287 6.41 5.58 26.32
CA SER A 287 5.19 5.51 27.14
C SER A 287 3.93 5.31 26.29
N GLY A 288 3.88 5.95 25.09
CA GLY A 288 2.80 5.76 24.14
C GLY A 288 2.78 4.32 23.59
N ALA A 289 3.91 3.77 23.18
CA ALA A 289 4.02 2.40 22.68
C ALA A 289 3.62 1.36 23.73
N ASP A 290 4.04 1.54 24.97
CA ASP A 290 3.64 0.66 26.09
C ASP A 290 2.13 0.71 26.35
N ALA A 291 1.52 1.88 26.24
CA ALA A 291 0.07 2.03 26.37
C ALA A 291 -0.69 1.35 25.21
N LEU A 292 -0.24 1.52 23.96
CA LEU A 292 -0.81 0.84 22.80
C LEU A 292 -0.69 -0.69 22.96
N ARG A 293 0.46 -1.18 23.42
CA ARG A 293 0.68 -2.60 23.73
C ARG A 293 -0.32 -3.10 24.77
N ALA A 294 -0.51 -2.39 25.85
CA ALA A 294 -1.43 -2.78 26.91
C ALA A 294 -2.87 -2.92 26.37
N VAL A 295 -3.33 -1.98 25.52
CA VAL A 295 -4.64 -2.05 24.86
C VAL A 295 -4.71 -3.25 23.91
N ALA A 296 -3.70 -3.45 23.07
CA ALA A 296 -3.68 -4.54 22.08
C ALA A 296 -3.68 -5.93 22.74
N GLN A 297 -2.99 -6.09 23.88
CA GLN A 297 -2.90 -7.36 24.60
C GLN A 297 -4.14 -7.67 25.45
N GLN A 298 -4.86 -6.66 25.92
CA GLN A 298 -6.12 -6.88 26.64
C GLN A 298 -7.28 -7.23 25.71
N GLY A 299 -7.23 -6.81 24.45
CA GLY A 299 -8.34 -6.92 23.51
C GLY A 299 -9.42 -5.87 23.74
N GLY A 300 -10.35 -5.75 22.80
CA GLY A 300 -11.44 -4.76 22.90
C GLY A 300 -11.00 -3.31 22.71
N GLY A 301 -9.84 -3.09 22.09
CA GLY A 301 -9.31 -1.76 21.77
C GLY A 301 -10.08 -1.02 20.65
N PRO A 302 -9.61 0.18 20.27
CA PRO A 302 -10.21 1.01 19.24
C PRO A 302 -10.15 0.34 17.85
N THR A 303 -10.96 0.83 16.93
CA THR A 303 -10.93 0.41 15.52
C THR A 303 -9.70 0.97 14.82
N VAL A 304 -9.36 2.22 15.11
CA VAL A 304 -8.11 2.89 14.70
C VAL A 304 -7.28 3.15 15.94
N MET A 305 -6.01 2.81 15.93
CA MET A 305 -5.07 3.12 17.00
C MET A 305 -3.69 3.43 16.39
N ARG A 306 -3.30 4.69 16.42
CA ARG A 306 -2.08 5.21 15.82
C ARG A 306 -1.31 6.03 16.86
N LEU A 307 0.03 6.00 16.81
CA LEU A 307 0.91 6.83 17.63
C LEU A 307 2.01 7.43 16.74
N SER A 308 2.03 8.74 16.60
CA SER A 308 3.11 9.49 15.96
C SER A 308 4.24 9.73 16.94
N ASP A 309 5.49 9.67 16.48
CA ASP A 309 6.64 10.03 17.30
C ASP A 309 6.75 11.56 17.48
N GLU A 310 7.76 12.00 18.23
CA GLU A 310 7.99 13.40 18.56
C GLU A 310 8.23 14.25 17.30
N ALA A 311 8.95 13.70 16.32
CA ALA A 311 9.27 14.38 15.08
C ALA A 311 8.02 14.55 14.20
N GLU A 312 7.23 13.49 14.02
CA GLU A 312 5.98 13.55 13.24
C GLU A 312 4.94 14.43 13.92
N THR A 313 4.83 14.33 15.25
CA THR A 313 3.95 15.19 16.05
C THR A 313 4.33 16.67 15.91
N GLY A 314 5.64 16.97 15.92
CA GLY A 314 6.15 18.34 15.80
C GLY A 314 5.89 19.01 14.46
N VAL A 315 5.84 18.24 13.36
CA VAL A 315 5.50 18.78 12.03
C VAL A 315 4.01 18.76 11.73
N ASN A 316 3.18 18.24 12.65
CA ASN A 316 1.72 18.19 12.56
C ASN A 316 1.19 17.55 11.26
N LEU A 317 1.75 16.42 10.85
CA LEU A 317 1.29 15.70 9.63
C LEU A 317 -0.17 15.21 9.74
N ALA A 318 -0.76 15.20 10.92
CA ALA A 318 -2.17 14.89 11.10
C ALA A 318 -3.08 15.97 10.46
N SER A 319 -2.59 17.19 10.33
CA SER A 319 -3.29 18.32 9.69
C SER A 319 -2.40 18.96 8.61
N PRO A 320 -2.29 18.40 7.40
CA PRO A 320 -1.40 18.91 6.36
C PRO A 320 -1.61 20.39 5.99
N ALA A 321 -2.82 20.92 6.21
CA ALA A 321 -3.13 22.33 5.99
C ALA A 321 -2.46 23.27 7.03
N GLU A 322 -2.04 22.72 8.17
CA GLU A 322 -1.45 23.47 9.28
C GLU A 322 0.07 23.26 9.40
N ILE A 323 0.67 22.48 8.50
CA ILE A 323 2.12 22.27 8.46
C ILE A 323 2.81 23.62 8.33
N GLY A 324 3.64 23.98 9.30
CA GLY A 324 4.40 25.25 9.31
C GLY A 324 3.62 26.48 9.82
N ALA A 325 2.34 26.36 10.19
CA ALA A 325 1.61 27.39 10.90
C ALA A 325 2.11 27.42 12.36
N GLY A 326 3.01 28.32 12.67
CA GLY A 326 3.55 28.47 14.01
C GLY A 326 2.46 28.75 15.03
N ASP A 327 2.52 28.06 16.16
CA ASP A 327 1.93 28.34 17.49
C ASP A 327 0.44 28.74 17.59
N GLN A 328 -0.39 28.51 16.58
CA GLN A 328 -1.81 28.88 16.61
C GLN A 328 -2.77 27.69 16.86
N GLY A 329 -2.31 26.53 17.27
CA GLY A 329 -3.16 25.37 17.49
C GLY A 329 -2.56 24.32 18.39
N GLY A 330 -2.15 24.67 19.62
CA GLY A 330 -2.05 23.69 20.70
C GLY A 330 -1.03 22.56 20.59
N ALA A 331 -0.07 22.59 19.67
CA ALA A 331 1.08 21.69 19.69
C ALA A 331 1.92 22.03 20.93
N ARG A 332 1.76 21.26 22.00
CA ARG A 332 2.67 21.33 23.15
C ARG A 332 4.05 20.95 22.63
N SER A 333 5.04 21.77 22.88
CA SER A 333 6.42 21.50 22.53
C SER A 333 6.88 20.19 23.21
N GLY A 334 7.11 19.15 22.40
CA GLY A 334 7.50 17.81 22.85
C GLY A 334 6.35 16.84 23.04
N GLY A 335 6.66 15.52 23.04
CA GLY A 335 5.71 14.43 23.20
C GLY A 335 5.11 13.91 21.89
N CYS A 336 4.22 12.93 22.03
CA CYS A 336 3.69 12.11 20.94
C CYS A 336 2.17 12.18 20.87
N LEU A 337 1.63 12.32 19.65
CA LEU A 337 0.19 12.32 19.38
C LEU A 337 -0.30 10.91 19.10
N ALA A 338 -1.32 10.46 19.82
CA ALA A 338 -2.06 9.26 19.45
C ALA A 338 -3.47 9.61 18.97
N ILE A 339 -3.94 8.89 17.95
CA ILE A 339 -5.30 8.97 17.41
C ILE A 339 -5.98 7.63 17.61
N THR A 340 -7.20 7.67 18.16
CA THR A 340 -8.07 6.51 18.35
C THR A 340 -9.43 6.76 17.73
N THR A 341 -10.06 5.69 17.22
CA THR A 341 -11.45 5.73 16.73
C THR A 341 -12.19 4.50 17.25
N PHE A 342 -13.38 4.68 17.74
CA PHE A 342 -14.23 3.63 18.29
C PHE A 342 -15.51 3.53 17.49
N GLU A 343 -15.78 2.35 16.94
CA GLU A 343 -16.94 2.08 16.09
C GLU A 343 -17.79 0.94 16.65
N GLY A 344 -19.09 0.99 16.41
CA GLY A 344 -20.01 -0.07 16.79
C GLY A 344 -21.37 0.45 17.23
N THR A 345 -22.02 -0.26 18.18
CA THR A 345 -23.16 0.24 18.92
C THR A 345 -22.67 1.23 19.99
N ASP A 346 -23.54 2.13 20.43
CA ASP A 346 -23.23 3.12 21.49
C ASP A 346 -22.53 2.49 22.70
N GLY A 347 -23.11 1.44 23.26
CA GLY A 347 -22.56 0.77 24.44
C GLY A 347 -21.21 0.12 24.21
N LEU A 348 -20.98 -0.46 23.03
CA LEU A 348 -19.71 -1.12 22.68
C LEU A 348 -18.60 -0.09 22.45
N ALA A 349 -18.91 0.98 21.71
CA ALA A 349 -17.95 2.07 21.46
C ALA A 349 -17.55 2.77 22.77
N ALA A 350 -18.52 3.06 23.63
CA ALA A 350 -18.28 3.66 24.96
C ALA A 350 -17.40 2.76 25.84
N ALA A 351 -17.71 1.47 25.96
CA ALA A 351 -16.92 0.55 26.78
C ALA A 351 -15.46 0.41 26.32
N ARG A 352 -15.23 0.34 24.99
CA ARG A 352 -13.88 0.31 24.41
C ARG A 352 -13.12 1.60 24.66
N ARG A 353 -13.80 2.75 24.53
CA ARG A 353 -13.24 4.06 24.81
C ARG A 353 -12.82 4.20 26.27
N ASP A 354 -13.69 3.83 27.22
CA ASP A 354 -13.42 3.93 28.65
C ASP A 354 -12.23 3.05 29.06
N LEU A 355 -12.13 1.81 28.50
CA LEU A 355 -11.00 0.93 28.73
C LEU A 355 -9.70 1.56 28.19
N THR A 356 -9.72 2.06 26.97
CA THR A 356 -8.54 2.69 26.34
C THR A 356 -8.13 3.94 27.12
N ALA A 357 -9.08 4.79 27.50
CA ALA A 357 -8.83 5.99 28.29
C ALA A 357 -8.18 5.70 29.64
N ALA A 358 -8.63 4.64 30.32
CA ALA A 358 -8.05 4.21 31.60
C ALA A 358 -6.58 3.78 31.44
N LEU A 359 -6.26 3.00 30.40
CA LEU A 359 -4.89 2.53 30.12
C LEU A 359 -3.98 3.68 29.69
N PHE A 360 -4.45 4.57 28.82
CA PHE A 360 -3.69 5.72 28.34
C PHE A 360 -3.40 6.72 29.48
N SER A 361 -4.40 7.01 30.31
CA SER A 361 -4.22 7.87 31.47
C SER A 361 -3.24 7.28 32.49
N ALA A 362 -3.26 5.95 32.71
CA ALA A 362 -2.30 5.27 33.58
C ALA A 362 -0.86 5.35 33.04
N ALA A 363 -0.68 5.47 31.72
CA ALA A 363 0.62 5.68 31.07
C ALA A 363 1.02 7.16 30.98
N GLY A 364 0.28 8.06 31.64
CA GLY A 364 0.60 9.50 31.69
C GLY A 364 0.07 10.31 30.50
N ALA A 365 -0.79 9.72 29.65
CA ALA A 365 -1.40 10.45 28.55
C ALA A 365 -2.45 11.45 29.02
N THR A 366 -2.60 12.54 28.27
CA THR A 366 -3.65 13.55 28.47
C THR A 366 -4.58 13.54 27.25
N SER A 367 -5.89 13.45 27.48
CA SER A 367 -6.88 13.56 26.39
C SER A 367 -6.86 14.97 25.79
N MET A 368 -6.88 15.03 24.47
CA MET A 368 -6.98 16.25 23.67
C MET A 368 -8.39 16.44 23.08
N GLY A 369 -9.32 15.53 23.39
CA GLY A 369 -10.67 15.56 22.82
C GLY A 369 -10.76 15.01 21.42
N ALA A 370 -11.85 15.30 20.72
CA ALA A 370 -12.18 14.75 19.41
C ALA A 370 -11.54 15.52 18.25
N GLU A 371 -11.34 16.83 18.39
CA GLU A 371 -10.97 17.73 17.29
C GLU A 371 -9.74 17.26 16.46
N PRO A 372 -8.58 16.85 17.07
CA PRO A 372 -7.46 16.39 16.28
C PRO A 372 -7.73 15.03 15.60
N ALA A 373 -8.56 14.17 16.20
CA ALA A 373 -8.95 12.90 15.59
C ALA A 373 -9.87 13.12 14.37
N ASP A 374 -10.80 14.07 14.47
CA ASP A 374 -11.69 14.46 13.37
C ASP A 374 -10.90 15.10 12.22
N ALA A 375 -9.95 15.99 12.52
CA ALA A 375 -9.05 16.59 11.53
C ALA A 375 -8.24 15.51 10.80
N TRP A 376 -7.66 14.55 11.54
CA TRP A 376 -6.97 13.42 10.95
C TRP A 376 -7.89 12.60 10.03
N ALA A 377 -9.10 12.29 10.47
CA ALA A 377 -10.05 11.50 9.69
C ALA A 377 -10.42 12.17 8.34
N HIS A 378 -10.52 13.50 8.31
CA HIS A 378 -10.76 14.27 7.09
C HIS A 378 -9.56 14.27 6.14
N GLY A 379 -8.33 14.37 6.68
CA GLY A 379 -7.09 14.48 5.90
C GLY A 379 -6.39 13.15 5.57
N ARG A 380 -6.86 12.03 6.08
CA ARG A 380 -6.15 10.74 6.12
C ARG A 380 -5.73 10.15 4.78
N PHE A 381 -6.26 10.62 3.65
CA PHE A 381 -5.91 10.17 2.30
C PHE A 381 -5.08 11.19 1.51
N ASN A 382 -4.65 12.30 2.12
CA ASN A 382 -4.00 13.40 1.42
C ASN A 382 -2.49 13.25 1.26
N ALA A 383 -1.84 12.35 2.01
CA ALA A 383 -0.39 12.20 2.00
C ALA A 383 0.24 11.99 0.60
N PRO A 384 -0.31 11.17 -0.31
CA PRO A 384 0.27 11.01 -1.63
C PRO A 384 0.21 12.28 -2.50
N TYR A 385 -0.82 13.11 -2.33
CA TYR A 385 -0.91 14.40 -3.03
C TYR A 385 0.14 15.40 -2.52
N LEU A 386 0.38 15.41 -1.20
CA LEU A 386 1.45 16.22 -0.60
C LEU A 386 2.83 15.78 -1.09
N ARG A 387 3.10 14.46 -1.13
CA ARG A 387 4.34 13.90 -1.67
C ARG A 387 4.61 14.40 -3.10
N ASP A 388 3.61 14.33 -3.97
CA ASP A 388 3.75 14.76 -5.36
C ASP A 388 4.08 16.25 -5.47
N ALA A 389 3.46 17.09 -4.62
CA ALA A 389 3.76 18.51 -4.56
C ALA A 389 5.19 18.79 -4.06
N LEU A 390 5.71 17.97 -3.14
CA LEU A 390 7.10 18.02 -2.67
C LEU A 390 8.08 17.62 -3.78
N LEU A 391 7.82 16.51 -4.46
CA LEU A 391 8.63 16.04 -5.57
C LEU A 391 8.71 17.06 -6.72
N ALA A 392 7.67 17.86 -6.92
CA ALA A 392 7.64 18.90 -7.94
C ALA A 392 8.61 20.06 -7.69
N ILE A 393 9.12 20.23 -6.47
CA ILE A 393 10.08 21.30 -6.10
C ILE A 393 11.44 20.75 -5.63
N GLY A 394 11.78 19.50 -5.95
CA GLY A 394 13.06 18.90 -5.61
C GLY A 394 13.19 18.39 -4.18
N VAL A 395 12.07 18.16 -3.52
CA VAL A 395 12.04 17.51 -2.20
C VAL A 395 11.69 16.06 -2.40
N GLY A 396 12.60 15.15 -2.07
CA GLY A 396 12.32 13.72 -1.97
C GLY A 396 11.42 13.46 -0.77
N CYS A 397 10.37 12.68 -0.98
CA CYS A 397 9.46 12.24 0.09
C CYS A 397 9.00 10.83 -0.21
N GLU A 398 9.37 9.89 0.64
CA GLU A 398 8.96 8.50 0.48
C GLU A 398 8.66 7.86 1.83
N THR A 399 7.99 6.72 1.76
CA THR A 399 7.58 5.97 2.93
C THR A 399 8.10 4.54 2.87
N LEU A 400 8.49 4.02 4.04
CA LEU A 400 8.89 2.64 4.28
C LEU A 400 8.13 2.12 5.48
N GLU A 401 7.88 0.83 5.52
CA GLU A 401 7.19 0.26 6.66
C GLU A 401 7.68 -1.15 6.97
N THR A 402 7.60 -1.50 8.23
CA THR A 402 7.97 -2.81 8.76
C THR A 402 7.06 -3.18 9.92
N ALA A 403 7.19 -4.39 10.44
CA ALA A 403 6.59 -4.80 11.70
C ALA A 403 7.54 -5.69 12.49
N THR A 404 7.48 -5.57 13.81
CA THR A 404 8.31 -6.34 14.72
C THR A 404 7.58 -6.61 16.04
N THR A 405 8.18 -7.42 16.90
CA THR A 405 7.65 -7.68 18.25
C THR A 405 7.71 -6.43 19.12
N TRP A 406 6.87 -6.36 20.15
CA TRP A 406 6.92 -5.27 21.12
C TRP A 406 8.28 -5.13 21.81
N ALA A 407 9.01 -6.24 21.99
CA ALA A 407 10.33 -6.24 22.63
C ALA A 407 11.38 -5.53 21.78
N GLU A 408 11.31 -5.67 20.44
CA GLU A 408 12.29 -5.15 19.50
C GLU A 408 11.88 -3.80 18.89
N LEU A 409 10.70 -3.27 19.26
CA LEU A 409 10.09 -2.13 18.57
C LEU A 409 10.94 -0.85 18.63
N ALA A 410 11.47 -0.54 19.82
CA ALA A 410 12.28 0.66 20.02
C ALA A 410 13.63 0.57 19.30
N ASP A 411 14.29 -0.58 19.37
CA ASP A 411 15.58 -0.80 18.73
C ASP A 411 15.46 -0.84 17.21
N THR A 412 14.41 -1.49 16.67
CA THR A 412 14.09 -1.46 15.24
C THR A 412 13.82 -0.03 14.75
N LYS A 413 13.01 0.76 15.50
CA LYS A 413 12.76 2.17 15.15
C LYS A 413 14.07 2.95 15.06
N ALA A 414 14.93 2.83 16.06
CA ALA A 414 16.20 3.54 16.12
C ALA A 414 17.16 3.11 14.99
N ALA A 415 17.29 1.81 14.73
CA ALA A 415 18.16 1.27 13.69
C ALA A 415 17.75 1.77 12.30
N VAL A 416 16.47 1.65 11.95
CA VAL A 416 15.96 2.06 10.64
C VAL A 416 16.05 3.58 10.46
N ALA A 417 15.67 4.37 11.47
CA ALA A 417 15.78 5.83 11.41
C ALA A 417 17.24 6.28 11.23
N THR A 418 18.19 5.66 11.95
CA THR A 418 19.61 5.93 11.81
C THR A 418 20.12 5.58 10.42
N ALA A 419 19.76 4.41 9.88
CA ALA A 419 20.18 3.98 8.55
C ALA A 419 19.69 4.95 7.46
N LEU A 420 18.43 5.38 7.52
CA LEU A 420 17.84 6.36 6.60
C LEU A 420 18.56 7.71 6.70
N THR A 421 18.73 8.24 7.91
CA THR A 421 19.39 9.52 8.14
C THR A 421 20.81 9.50 7.61
N THR A 422 21.60 8.50 7.99
CA THR A 422 23.00 8.37 7.57
C THR A 422 23.13 8.29 6.05
N ALA A 423 22.35 7.43 5.38
CA ALA A 423 22.44 7.25 3.93
C ALA A 423 22.06 8.53 3.15
N ILE A 424 21.06 9.29 3.63
CA ILE A 424 20.68 10.55 3.01
C ILE A 424 21.74 11.65 3.28
N GLU A 425 22.27 11.75 4.51
CA GLU A 425 23.30 12.73 4.87
C GLU A 425 24.62 12.48 4.12
N GLU A 426 25.02 11.22 3.96
CA GLU A 426 26.19 10.83 3.15
C GLU A 426 26.04 11.23 1.67
N SER A 427 24.82 11.33 1.15
CA SER A 427 24.54 11.87 -0.19
C SER A 427 24.64 13.40 -0.27
N GLY A 428 24.93 14.08 0.83
CA GLY A 428 25.07 15.53 0.93
C GLY A 428 23.74 16.29 1.10
N SER A 429 22.70 15.60 1.59
CA SER A 429 21.38 16.19 1.84
C SER A 429 21.00 16.06 3.32
N PRO A 430 20.39 17.07 3.94
CA PRO A 430 19.74 16.88 5.24
C PRO A 430 18.56 15.93 5.10
N ALA A 431 18.30 15.15 6.15
CA ALA A 431 17.17 14.22 6.24
C ALA A 431 16.25 14.57 7.41
N LEU A 432 14.95 14.50 7.20
CA LEU A 432 13.94 14.46 8.24
C LEU A 432 13.27 13.09 8.20
N VAL A 433 13.47 12.28 9.23
CA VAL A 433 12.87 10.96 9.38
C VAL A 433 11.80 11.03 10.45
N LEU A 434 10.57 10.70 10.08
CA LEU A 434 9.39 10.67 10.92
C LEU A 434 8.95 9.22 11.07
N CYS A 435 8.35 8.86 12.21
CA CYS A 435 7.87 7.51 12.41
C CYS A 435 6.56 7.48 13.18
N HIS A 436 5.67 6.55 12.79
CA HIS A 436 4.50 6.25 13.62
C HIS A 436 4.22 4.75 13.69
N ILE A 437 3.59 4.33 14.79
CA ILE A 437 2.89 3.05 14.87
C ILE A 437 1.58 3.21 14.13
N SER A 438 1.37 2.44 13.06
CA SER A 438 0.15 2.48 12.25
C SER A 438 -0.80 1.31 12.56
N HIS A 439 -0.27 0.17 12.96
CA HIS A 439 -1.03 -1.05 13.25
C HIS A 439 -0.49 -1.73 14.50
N THR A 440 -1.39 -2.27 15.30
CA THR A 440 -1.04 -2.92 16.55
C THR A 440 -1.62 -4.33 16.62
N TYR A 441 -0.82 -5.23 17.17
CA TYR A 441 -1.13 -6.65 17.37
C TYR A 441 -0.84 -7.03 18.82
N PRO A 442 -1.42 -8.12 19.34
CA PRO A 442 -1.05 -8.59 20.69
C PRO A 442 0.46 -8.86 20.85
N THR A 443 1.14 -9.25 19.77
CA THR A 443 2.56 -9.66 19.79
C THR A 443 3.53 -8.59 19.33
N GLY A 444 3.07 -7.52 18.68
CA GLY A 444 3.95 -6.49 18.11
C GLY A 444 3.18 -5.36 17.45
N ALA A 445 3.90 -4.52 16.72
CA ALA A 445 3.31 -3.41 15.98
C ALA A 445 4.07 -3.14 14.68
N SER A 446 3.42 -2.41 13.76
CA SER A 446 4.11 -1.88 12.58
C SER A 446 4.71 -0.51 12.87
N LEU A 447 5.85 -0.25 12.26
CA LEU A 447 6.49 1.05 12.20
C LEU A 447 6.40 1.57 10.75
N TYR A 448 5.91 2.78 10.59
CA TYR A 448 5.79 3.46 9.31
C TYR A 448 6.68 4.69 9.32
N PHE A 449 7.70 4.69 8.47
CA PHE A 449 8.66 5.77 8.35
C PHE A 449 8.30 6.67 7.17
N THR A 450 8.38 7.97 7.36
CA THR A 450 8.32 8.98 6.30
C THR A 450 9.64 9.71 6.27
N VAL A 451 10.28 9.75 5.11
CA VAL A 451 11.59 10.39 4.92
C VAL A 451 11.42 11.56 3.98
N VAL A 452 11.84 12.74 4.43
CA VAL A 452 11.81 13.99 3.65
C VAL A 452 13.24 14.53 3.53
N TYR A 453 13.69 14.80 2.30
CA TYR A 453 15.07 15.18 2.04
C TYR A 453 15.18 16.04 0.77
N ARG A 454 16.32 16.76 0.62
CA ARG A 454 16.62 17.44 -0.64
C ARG A 454 17.08 16.42 -1.68
N ALA A 455 16.42 16.39 -2.84
CA ALA A 455 16.87 15.58 -3.97
C ALA A 455 18.22 16.10 -4.51
N THR A 456 19.13 15.17 -4.82
CA THR A 456 20.40 15.46 -5.51
C THR A 456 20.21 15.38 -7.04
N ASP A 457 21.30 15.57 -7.80
CA ASP A 457 21.30 15.43 -9.26
C ASP A 457 20.99 14.00 -9.72
N ASP A 458 21.23 12.98 -8.85
CA ASP A 458 20.80 11.61 -9.03
C ASP A 458 19.81 11.20 -7.93
N PRO A 459 18.54 11.62 -8.02
CA PRO A 459 17.55 11.35 -6.98
C PRO A 459 17.14 9.88 -6.91
N ILE A 460 17.28 9.13 -8.02
CA ILE A 460 17.00 7.69 -8.06
C ILE A 460 18.08 6.93 -7.29
N GLY A 461 19.35 7.17 -7.60
CA GLY A 461 20.48 6.55 -6.90
C GLY A 461 20.50 6.92 -5.41
N GLN A 462 20.23 8.19 -5.07
CA GLN A 462 20.12 8.66 -3.70
C GLN A 462 19.07 7.86 -2.91
N TRP A 463 17.87 7.72 -3.44
CA TRP A 463 16.80 6.98 -2.76
C TRP A 463 17.09 5.48 -2.69
N MET A 464 17.64 4.89 -3.75
CA MET A 464 18.01 3.46 -3.76
C MET A 464 19.02 3.11 -2.67
N LEU A 465 20.01 3.97 -2.43
CA LEU A 465 20.97 3.80 -1.33
C LEU A 465 20.28 3.85 0.04
N ALA A 466 19.43 4.85 0.27
CA ALA A 466 18.69 5.00 1.52
C ALA A 466 17.72 3.83 1.76
N LYS A 467 16.98 3.42 0.74
CA LYS A 467 16.06 2.28 0.82
C LYS A 467 16.80 0.98 1.11
N SER A 468 17.95 0.76 0.48
CA SER A 468 18.77 -0.44 0.73
C SER A 468 19.31 -0.47 2.17
N ALA A 469 19.80 0.66 2.67
CA ALA A 469 20.29 0.76 4.05
C ALA A 469 19.16 0.49 5.07
N ALA A 470 17.98 1.07 4.85
CA ALA A 470 16.82 0.85 5.71
C ALA A 470 16.32 -0.61 5.66
N SER A 471 16.24 -1.20 4.45
CA SER A 471 15.83 -2.60 4.29
C SER A 471 16.79 -3.56 5.01
N GLN A 472 18.09 -3.31 4.90
CA GLN A 472 19.08 -4.09 5.64
C GLN A 472 18.94 -3.91 7.15
N ALA A 473 18.72 -2.69 7.64
CA ALA A 473 18.49 -2.43 9.06
C ALA A 473 17.24 -3.13 9.61
N MET A 474 16.16 -3.23 8.81
CA MET A 474 14.95 -3.99 9.16
C MET A 474 15.29 -5.48 9.37
N ILE A 475 15.96 -6.11 8.40
CA ILE A 475 16.35 -7.53 8.47
C ILE A 475 17.31 -7.77 9.64
N ASP A 476 18.33 -6.95 9.80
CA ASP A 476 19.33 -7.08 10.89
C ASP A 476 18.69 -6.95 12.28
N SER A 477 17.58 -6.22 12.39
CA SER A 477 16.78 -6.07 13.60
C SER A 477 15.78 -7.22 13.82
N GLY A 478 15.71 -8.22 12.92
CA GLY A 478 14.73 -9.30 12.98
C GLY A 478 13.29 -8.86 12.69
N ALA A 479 13.10 -7.68 12.10
CA ALA A 479 11.82 -7.19 11.65
C ALA A 479 11.50 -7.72 10.24
N THR A 480 10.20 -7.74 9.84
CA THR A 480 9.83 -8.11 8.47
C THR A 480 10.26 -7.05 7.48
N ILE A 481 10.64 -7.45 6.26
CA ILE A 481 11.05 -6.52 5.20
C ILE A 481 9.91 -5.58 4.77
N THR A 482 8.67 -6.00 4.92
CA THR A 482 7.48 -5.23 4.60
C THR A 482 6.27 -5.75 5.38
N HIS A 483 5.44 -4.84 5.88
CA HIS A 483 4.21 -5.20 6.58
C HIS A 483 2.99 -5.22 5.64
N HIS A 484 2.91 -4.27 4.66
CA HIS A 484 1.74 -4.15 3.77
C HIS A 484 2.01 -3.50 2.41
N HIS A 485 3.24 -3.06 2.10
CA HIS A 485 3.57 -2.53 0.77
C HIS A 485 3.86 -3.64 -0.25
N ALA A 486 4.01 -4.89 0.19
CA ALA A 486 4.40 -6.06 -0.58
C ALA A 486 5.91 -6.10 -0.93
N VAL A 487 6.31 -7.11 -1.66
CA VAL A 487 7.73 -7.34 -2.01
C VAL A 487 8.10 -6.63 -3.31
N GLY A 488 7.33 -6.81 -4.36
CA GLY A 488 7.55 -6.24 -5.68
C GLY A 488 8.91 -6.60 -6.28
N ALA A 489 9.47 -5.64 -7.00
CA ALA A 489 10.86 -5.66 -7.45
C ALA A 489 11.79 -5.10 -6.36
N ASP A 490 11.31 -4.14 -5.59
CA ASP A 490 12.11 -3.32 -4.69
C ASP A 490 12.61 -4.08 -3.45
N HIS A 491 11.78 -4.92 -2.83
CA HIS A 491 12.14 -5.71 -1.63
C HIS A 491 12.60 -7.14 -1.97
N ARG A 492 12.50 -7.55 -3.24
CA ARG A 492 12.89 -8.88 -3.71
C ARG A 492 14.31 -9.31 -3.29
N PRO A 493 15.33 -8.44 -3.27
CA PRO A 493 16.67 -8.82 -2.83
C PRO A 493 16.74 -9.38 -1.41
N TRP A 494 15.87 -8.94 -0.51
CA TRP A 494 15.85 -9.36 0.90
C TRP A 494 14.88 -10.51 1.19
N LEU A 495 14.11 -10.99 0.20
CA LEU A 495 13.16 -12.08 0.46
C LEU A 495 13.86 -13.37 0.91
N ALA A 496 15.09 -13.61 0.47
CA ALA A 496 15.87 -14.77 0.93
C ALA A 496 16.14 -14.73 2.43
N ASP A 497 16.43 -13.56 2.98
CA ASP A 497 16.66 -13.37 4.41
C ASP A 497 15.37 -13.50 5.22
N GLU A 498 14.24 -13.09 4.64
CA GLU A 498 12.92 -13.20 5.26
C GLU A 498 12.43 -14.65 5.37
N VAL A 499 12.54 -15.45 4.29
CA VAL A 499 11.93 -16.81 4.22
C VAL A 499 12.93 -17.96 4.23
N GLY A 500 14.21 -17.69 4.07
CA GLY A 500 15.28 -18.66 3.96
C GLY A 500 15.29 -19.43 2.64
N ASP A 501 16.39 -20.17 2.38
CA ASP A 501 16.60 -20.95 1.16
C ASP A 501 15.51 -22.00 0.91
N VAL A 502 15.01 -22.64 1.98
CA VAL A 502 13.96 -23.66 1.87
C VAL A 502 12.63 -23.00 1.50
N GLY A 503 12.31 -21.84 2.10
CA GLY A 503 11.13 -21.05 1.76
C GLY A 503 11.16 -20.63 0.30
N LEU A 504 12.28 -20.12 -0.21
CA LEU A 504 12.44 -19.79 -1.63
C LEU A 504 12.25 -21.00 -2.54
N ARG A 505 12.75 -22.18 -2.17
CA ARG A 505 12.51 -23.42 -2.96
C ARG A 505 11.03 -23.78 -3.01
N VAL A 506 10.30 -23.60 -1.90
CA VAL A 506 8.83 -23.82 -1.88
C VAL A 506 8.13 -22.84 -2.80
N LEU A 507 8.44 -21.53 -2.72
CA LEU A 507 7.83 -20.51 -3.60
C LEU A 507 8.13 -20.78 -5.08
N ARG A 508 9.35 -21.16 -5.44
CA ARG A 508 9.73 -21.55 -6.80
C ARG A 508 8.99 -22.80 -7.27
N ALA A 509 8.79 -23.79 -6.41
CA ALA A 509 8.02 -24.99 -6.74
C ALA A 509 6.54 -24.68 -7.00
N VAL A 510 5.93 -23.80 -6.19
CA VAL A 510 4.57 -23.32 -6.41
C VAL A 510 4.48 -22.56 -7.74
N LYS A 511 5.43 -21.64 -8.02
CA LYS A 511 5.48 -20.93 -9.30
C LYS A 511 5.54 -21.89 -10.48
N SER A 512 6.46 -22.86 -10.47
CA SER A 512 6.61 -23.85 -11.54
C SER A 512 5.39 -24.74 -11.72
N ALA A 513 4.64 -25.05 -10.65
CA ALA A 513 3.43 -25.85 -10.72
C ALA A 513 2.24 -25.10 -11.33
N LEU A 514 2.12 -23.80 -11.06
CA LEU A 514 0.98 -22.96 -11.47
C LEU A 514 1.24 -22.19 -12.76
N ASP A 515 2.50 -21.87 -13.04
CA ASP A 515 2.97 -21.11 -14.20
C ASP A 515 4.25 -21.73 -14.75
N PRO A 516 4.17 -22.87 -15.44
CA PRO A 516 5.34 -23.61 -15.93
C PRO A 516 6.22 -22.84 -16.91
N THR A 517 5.64 -21.87 -17.62
CA THR A 517 6.35 -21.03 -18.61
C THR A 517 6.88 -19.73 -18.03
N GLY A 518 6.54 -19.40 -16.77
CA GLY A 518 7.04 -18.21 -16.08
C GLY A 518 6.49 -16.88 -16.59
N ILE A 519 5.33 -16.88 -17.26
CA ILE A 519 4.75 -15.66 -17.86
C ILE A 519 4.18 -14.67 -16.83
N LEU A 520 3.78 -15.14 -15.64
CA LEU A 520 3.07 -14.33 -14.65
C LEU A 520 4.04 -13.43 -13.86
N ASN A 521 3.90 -12.15 -14.03
CA ASN A 521 4.58 -11.04 -13.34
C ASN A 521 6.09 -11.29 -13.14
N PRO A 522 6.89 -11.44 -14.22
CA PRO A 522 8.33 -11.71 -14.13
C PRO A 522 9.06 -10.62 -13.32
N GLY A 523 10.15 -11.00 -12.66
CA GLY A 523 10.98 -10.06 -11.89
C GLY A 523 10.38 -9.54 -10.59
N LYS A 524 9.24 -10.09 -10.16
CA LYS A 524 8.57 -9.71 -8.92
C LYS A 524 8.57 -10.86 -7.92
N LEU A 525 8.48 -10.51 -6.62
CA LEU A 525 8.38 -11.42 -5.48
C LEU A 525 9.60 -12.37 -5.38
N ILE A 526 9.74 -13.33 -6.26
CA ILE A 526 10.76 -14.39 -6.18
C ILE A 526 12.07 -13.94 -6.83
N PRO A 527 13.21 -13.94 -6.10
CA PRO A 527 14.52 -13.61 -6.64
C PRO A 527 15.09 -14.68 -7.59
#